data_841871c86cfafab35bfa41a1f54fff82
#
_entry.id   841871c86cfafab35bfa41a1f54fff82
#
_cell.length_a   1.000
_cell.length_b   1.000
_cell.length_c   1.000
_cell.angle_alpha   90.00
_cell.angle_beta   90.00
_cell.angle_gamma   90.00
#
_symmetry.space_group_name_H-M   'P 1'
#
loop_
_entity.id
_entity.type
_entity.pdbx_description
1 polymer ?
#
loop_
_entity_poly.entity_id
_entity_poly.type
_entity_poly.pdbx_seq_one_letter_code
_entity_poly.pdbx_strand_id
1 'polypeptide(L)'
;GGTTDGATEKALRRLQNSAESKRIVYYSFTNPAELAVQTVETPAVAIAFTAVEETSAMFLAQLLLDAAPDTGKVLTLTVRYYINDVPVENFAPQQRLETGAHTLALFYPFASVEAGTVTRLSVRLVCAGGTVKIAPYGIKATVTGQGMASETPWDGTLECEETLLP
;
A
#
# COMPACT_ATOMS: atom_id res chain seq x y z
N GLY A 1 -46.97 -7.37 -8.86
CA GLY A 1 -46.39 -8.44 -9.61
C GLY A 1 -44.89 -8.47 -9.64
N GLY A 2 -44.32 -9.46 -10.32
CA GLY A 2 -42.89 -9.65 -10.38
C GLY A 2 -42.10 -8.48 -11.00
N THR A 3 -42.70 -7.75 -11.95
CA THR A 3 -42.10 -6.59 -12.58
C THR A 3 -41.84 -5.45 -11.57
N THR A 4 -42.83 -5.21 -10.72
CA THR A 4 -42.75 -4.19 -9.68
C THR A 4 -41.67 -4.57 -8.65
N ASP A 5 -41.62 -5.84 -8.26
CA ASP A 5 -40.65 -6.33 -7.29
C ASP A 5 -39.22 -6.23 -7.88
N GLY A 6 -39.04 -6.55 -9.16
CA GLY A 6 -37.77 -6.41 -9.82
C GLY A 6 -37.28 -4.98 -9.90
N ALA A 7 -38.16 -4.02 -10.16
CA ALA A 7 -37.84 -2.60 -10.18
C ALA A 7 -37.42 -2.11 -8.79
N THR A 8 -38.14 -2.57 -7.74
CA THR A 8 -37.82 -2.25 -6.34
C THR A 8 -36.45 -2.79 -5.94
N GLU A 9 -36.15 -4.02 -6.31
CA GLU A 9 -34.84 -4.61 -6.03
C GLU A 9 -33.70 -3.85 -6.69
N LYS A 10 -33.88 -3.43 -7.94
CA LYS A 10 -32.88 -2.60 -8.64
C LYS A 10 -32.67 -1.25 -7.94
N ALA A 11 -33.76 -0.61 -7.51
CA ALA A 11 -33.70 0.66 -6.80
C ALA A 11 -32.98 0.51 -5.46
N LEU A 12 -33.27 -0.54 -4.68
CA LEU A 12 -32.58 -0.81 -3.42
C LEU A 12 -31.09 -1.07 -3.65
N ARG A 13 -30.75 -1.83 -4.68
CA ARG A 13 -29.35 -2.13 -4.99
C ARG A 13 -28.59 -0.86 -5.37
N ARG A 14 -29.20 0.04 -6.14
CA ARG A 14 -28.59 1.34 -6.46
C ARG A 14 -28.37 2.19 -5.21
N LEU A 15 -29.30 2.21 -4.30
CA LEU A 15 -29.16 2.94 -3.02
C LEU A 15 -28.03 2.35 -2.17
N GLN A 16 -27.93 1.03 -2.11
CA GLN A 16 -26.86 0.36 -1.38
C GLN A 16 -25.50 0.69 -1.98
N ASN A 17 -25.36 0.60 -3.29
CA ASN A 17 -24.10 0.92 -3.99
C ASN A 17 -23.73 2.40 -3.80
N SER A 18 -24.72 3.30 -3.85
CA SER A 18 -24.48 4.71 -3.60
C SER A 18 -24.02 4.98 -2.18
N ALA A 19 -24.60 4.31 -1.18
CA ALA A 19 -24.18 4.42 0.20
C ALA A 19 -22.76 3.89 0.41
N GLU A 20 -22.44 2.75 -0.20
CA GLU A 20 -21.09 2.15 -0.14
C GLU A 20 -20.06 3.05 -0.81
N SER A 21 -20.39 3.64 -1.98
CA SER A 21 -19.47 4.52 -2.70
C SER A 21 -19.15 5.81 -1.96
N LYS A 22 -20.00 6.22 -1.03
CA LYS A 22 -19.80 7.41 -0.19
C LYS A 22 -19.08 7.11 1.12
N ARG A 23 -19.01 5.84 1.49
CA ARG A 23 -18.36 5.44 2.74
C ARG A 23 -16.85 5.56 2.60
N ILE A 24 -16.22 6.15 3.60
CA ILE A 24 -14.77 6.18 3.70
C ILE A 24 -14.30 4.91 4.37
N VAL A 25 -13.39 4.23 3.72
CA VAL A 25 -12.83 2.96 4.19
C VAL A 25 -11.33 3.05 4.16
N TYR A 26 -10.66 2.34 5.07
CA TYR A 26 -9.22 2.23 5.04
C TYR A 26 -8.79 0.78 5.22
N TYR A 27 -7.64 0.48 4.65
CA TYR A 27 -6.94 -0.79 4.83
C TYR A 27 -5.59 -0.49 5.44
N SER A 28 -5.15 -1.33 6.37
CA SER A 28 -3.90 -1.12 7.07
C SER A 28 -2.95 -2.27 6.86
N PHE A 29 -1.66 -1.97 7.02
CA PHE A 29 -0.59 -2.93 6.92
C PHE A 29 0.48 -2.64 7.97
N THR A 30 1.04 -3.69 8.54
CA THR A 30 2.25 -3.63 9.34
C THR A 30 3.08 -4.89 9.09
N ASN A 31 4.39 -4.79 9.28
CA ASN A 31 5.28 -5.92 9.10
C ASN A 31 5.37 -6.76 10.40
N PRO A 32 5.09 -8.06 10.36
CA PRO A 32 5.24 -8.92 11.54
C PRO A 32 6.70 -9.30 11.82
N ALA A 33 7.56 -9.25 10.80
CA ALA A 33 8.97 -9.65 10.92
C ALA A 33 9.90 -8.51 10.57
N GLU A 34 11.13 -8.57 11.11
CA GLU A 34 12.18 -7.62 10.76
C GLU A 34 12.48 -7.68 9.26
N LEU A 35 12.76 -6.53 8.69
CA LEU A 35 13.26 -6.39 7.32
C LEU A 35 14.69 -5.88 7.35
N ALA A 36 15.54 -6.47 6.50
CA ALA A 36 16.87 -5.97 6.24
C ALA A 36 16.96 -5.61 4.76
N VAL A 37 17.28 -4.36 4.49
CA VAL A 37 17.32 -3.81 3.13
C VAL A 37 18.75 -3.48 2.77
N GLN A 38 19.20 -3.99 1.65
CA GLN A 38 20.51 -3.74 1.06
C GLN A 38 20.37 -3.44 -0.42
N THR A 39 21.24 -3.98 -1.26
CA THR A 39 21.24 -3.69 -2.69
C THR A 39 20.22 -4.49 -3.50
N VAL A 40 19.56 -5.45 -2.88
CA VAL A 40 18.44 -6.17 -3.50
C VAL A 40 17.14 -5.51 -3.12
N GLU A 41 16.30 -5.24 -4.11
CA GLU A 41 14.99 -4.66 -3.88
C GLU A 41 14.17 -5.55 -2.96
N THR A 42 13.73 -5.02 -1.84
CA THR A 42 13.07 -5.76 -0.76
C THR A 42 11.67 -5.21 -0.54
N PRO A 43 10.66 -6.07 -0.60
CA PRO A 43 9.29 -5.66 -0.35
C PRO A 43 9.09 -5.21 1.11
N ALA A 44 8.47 -4.06 1.29
CA ALA A 44 8.22 -3.48 2.61
C ALA A 44 6.73 -3.38 2.94
N VAL A 45 5.90 -3.04 1.96
CA VAL A 45 4.45 -2.89 2.14
C VAL A 45 3.74 -3.53 0.97
N ALA A 46 2.63 -4.21 1.24
CA ALA A 46 1.69 -4.62 0.21
C ALA A 46 0.26 -4.50 0.75
N ILE A 47 -0.57 -3.79 0.01
CA ILE A 47 -1.97 -3.60 0.35
C ILE A 47 -2.80 -3.86 -0.90
N ALA A 48 -3.84 -4.67 -0.77
CA ALA A 48 -4.79 -4.92 -1.85
C ALA A 48 -6.17 -4.40 -1.45
N PHE A 49 -6.85 -3.77 -2.38
CA PHE A 49 -8.19 -3.25 -2.16
C PHE A 49 -9.01 -3.24 -3.44
N THR A 50 -10.33 -3.16 -3.29
CA THR A 50 -11.27 -3.11 -4.40
C THR A 50 -12.20 -1.92 -4.21
N ALA A 51 -12.41 -1.14 -5.25
CA ALA A 51 -13.36 -0.04 -5.24
C ALA A 51 -14.72 -0.49 -5.80
N VAL A 52 -15.80 0.01 -5.21
CA VAL A 52 -17.16 -0.23 -5.70
C VAL A 52 -17.42 0.57 -6.98
N GLU A 53 -16.96 1.80 -7.01
CA GLU A 53 -17.01 2.68 -8.17
C GLU A 53 -15.63 3.31 -8.38
N GLU A 54 -15.38 3.86 -9.56
CA GLU A 54 -14.14 4.59 -9.78
C GLU A 54 -13.99 5.69 -8.75
N THR A 55 -12.85 5.74 -8.10
CA THR A 55 -12.58 6.66 -7.01
C THR A 55 -11.10 7.02 -6.97
N SER A 56 -10.74 7.90 -6.07
CA SER A 56 -9.35 8.16 -5.71
C SER A 56 -9.07 7.59 -4.33
N ALA A 57 -7.83 7.26 -4.09
CA ALA A 57 -7.38 6.75 -2.82
C ALA A 57 -6.05 7.38 -2.41
N MET A 58 -5.72 7.25 -1.15
CA MET A 58 -4.51 7.84 -0.60
C MET A 58 -3.75 6.78 0.21
N PHE A 59 -2.50 6.59 -0.14
CA PHE A 59 -1.58 5.75 0.63
C PHE A 59 -0.75 6.64 1.53
N LEU A 60 -0.68 6.27 2.81
CA LEU A 60 0.17 6.88 3.81
C LEU A 60 0.93 5.79 4.56
N ALA A 61 2.19 6.01 4.84
CA ALA A 61 2.97 5.10 5.66
C ALA A 61 3.97 5.86 6.52
N GLN A 62 4.29 5.25 7.65
CA GLN A 62 5.39 5.64 8.51
C GLN A 62 6.30 4.43 8.69
N LEU A 63 7.59 4.62 8.42
CA LEU A 63 8.61 3.60 8.56
C LEU A 63 9.61 4.05 9.62
N LEU A 64 9.82 3.21 10.62
CA LEU A 64 10.87 3.41 11.59
C LEU A 64 12.10 2.63 11.15
N LEU A 65 13.13 3.34 10.74
CA LEU A 65 14.34 2.78 10.13
C LEU A 65 15.52 2.86 11.10
N ASP A 66 16.40 1.89 11.00
CA ASP A 66 17.72 1.95 11.60
C ASP A 66 18.75 1.80 10.47
N ALA A 67 19.54 2.86 10.28
CA ALA A 67 20.49 2.93 9.18
C ALA A 67 21.91 2.67 9.66
N ALA A 68 22.61 1.80 8.91
CA ALA A 68 23.99 1.45 9.14
C ALA A 68 24.78 1.59 7.86
N PRO A 69 25.29 2.78 7.52
CA PRO A 69 26.19 2.97 6.39
C PRO A 69 27.46 2.14 6.56
N ASP A 70 27.97 1.61 5.45
CA ASP A 70 29.27 0.98 5.43
C ASP A 70 30.36 2.04 5.64
N THR A 71 31.49 1.62 6.20
CA THR A 71 32.59 2.53 6.50
C THR A 71 33.03 3.33 5.26
N GLY A 72 32.99 4.64 5.38
CA GLY A 72 33.40 5.55 4.31
C GLY A 72 32.40 5.68 3.16
N LYS A 73 31.20 5.12 3.30
CA LYS A 73 30.17 5.19 2.26
C LYS A 73 28.98 6.03 2.70
N VAL A 74 28.28 6.55 1.72
CA VAL A 74 27.01 7.23 1.89
C VAL A 74 25.89 6.24 1.65
N LEU A 75 25.01 6.11 2.64
CA LEU A 75 23.83 5.26 2.49
C LEU A 75 22.70 6.04 1.85
N THR A 76 22.17 5.53 0.75
CA THR A 76 21.02 6.09 0.04
C THR A 76 19.92 5.05 -0.03
N LEU A 77 18.75 5.40 0.48
CA LEU A 77 17.55 4.57 0.41
C LEU A 77 16.68 5.05 -0.75
N THR A 78 16.25 4.11 -1.58
CA THR A 78 15.31 4.36 -2.68
C THR A 78 14.00 3.65 -2.38
N VAL A 79 12.89 4.38 -2.54
CA VAL A 79 11.54 3.85 -2.37
C VAL A 79 10.91 3.69 -3.75
N ARG A 80 10.43 2.49 -4.06
CA ARG A 80 9.78 2.19 -5.34
C ARG A 80 8.36 1.72 -5.11
N TYR A 81 7.44 2.25 -5.91
CA TYR A 81 6.02 1.93 -5.85
C TYR A 81 5.64 1.06 -7.04
N TYR A 82 4.86 0.03 -6.77
CA TYR A 82 4.34 -0.89 -7.79
C TYR A 82 2.82 -0.94 -7.65
N ILE A 83 2.14 -0.76 -8.76
CA ILE A 83 0.68 -0.89 -8.83
C ILE A 83 0.38 -2.09 -9.73
N ASN A 84 -0.27 -3.11 -9.18
CA ASN A 84 -0.54 -4.37 -9.87
C ASN A 84 0.74 -4.95 -10.51
N ASP A 85 1.84 -4.95 -9.72
CA ASP A 85 3.16 -5.44 -10.10
C ASP A 85 3.86 -4.66 -11.22
N VAL A 86 3.34 -3.49 -11.58
CA VAL A 86 3.95 -2.60 -12.54
C VAL A 86 4.60 -1.42 -11.80
N PRO A 87 5.89 -1.16 -12.00
CA PRO A 87 6.54 -0.03 -11.35
C PRO A 87 5.94 1.30 -11.81
N VAL A 88 5.74 2.20 -10.85
CA VAL A 88 5.32 3.56 -11.15
C VAL A 88 6.50 4.28 -11.77
N GLU A 89 6.30 4.82 -12.98
CA GLU A 89 7.35 5.51 -13.72
C GLU A 89 7.65 6.90 -13.15
N ASN A 90 8.91 7.27 -13.23
CA ASN A 90 9.38 8.61 -12.85
C ASN A 90 9.08 9.01 -11.41
N PHE A 91 8.90 8.04 -10.54
CA PHE A 91 8.66 8.30 -9.13
C PHE A 91 9.35 7.23 -8.26
N ALA A 92 10.58 7.53 -7.89
CA ALA A 92 11.38 6.69 -7.00
C ALA A 92 12.16 7.61 -6.05
N PRO A 93 11.49 8.11 -4.99
CA PRO A 93 12.16 9.03 -4.07
C PRO A 93 13.35 8.39 -3.39
N GLN A 94 14.41 9.17 -3.25
CA GLN A 94 15.65 8.76 -2.62
C GLN A 94 15.92 9.64 -1.41
N GLN A 95 16.52 9.03 -0.41
CA GLN A 95 16.93 9.74 0.80
C GLN A 95 18.27 9.23 1.29
N ARG A 96 19.18 10.16 1.62
CA ARG A 96 20.42 9.84 2.31
C ARG A 96 20.12 9.66 3.79
N LEU A 97 20.68 8.63 4.39
CA LEU A 97 20.48 8.30 5.78
C LEU A 97 21.82 8.20 6.48
N GLU A 98 21.97 8.95 7.56
CA GLU A 98 23.12 8.82 8.47
C GLU A 98 22.88 7.67 9.43
N THR A 99 23.95 7.27 10.13
CA THR A 99 23.87 6.19 11.12
C THR A 99 22.81 6.50 12.19
N GLY A 100 21.97 5.51 12.48
CA GLY A 100 21.03 5.58 13.57
C GLY A 100 19.57 5.52 13.14
N ALA A 101 18.70 5.90 14.06
CA ALA A 101 17.26 5.80 13.89
C ALA A 101 16.72 6.97 13.04
N HIS A 102 15.81 6.63 12.14
CA HIS A 102 15.11 7.60 11.29
C HIS A 102 13.63 7.23 11.20
N THR A 103 12.80 8.24 11.05
CA THR A 103 11.39 8.06 10.71
C THR A 103 11.17 8.57 9.30
N LEU A 104 10.64 7.70 8.44
CA LEU A 104 10.35 8.03 7.05
C LEU A 104 8.84 8.04 6.84
N ALA A 105 8.31 9.13 6.32
CA ALA A 105 6.92 9.25 5.93
C ALA A 105 6.78 9.05 4.43
N LEU A 106 5.86 8.19 4.03
CA LEU A 106 5.54 7.93 2.63
C LEU A 106 4.11 8.38 2.33
N PHE A 107 3.93 8.90 1.13
CA PHE A 107 2.64 9.33 0.65
C PHE A 107 2.53 9.01 -0.83
N TYR A 108 1.43 8.37 -1.22
CA TYR A 108 1.15 8.13 -2.63
C TYR A 108 -0.35 8.35 -2.91
N PRO A 109 -0.70 9.36 -3.72
CA PRO A 109 -2.08 9.60 -4.11
C PRO A 109 -2.42 8.79 -5.36
N PHE A 110 -3.47 7.98 -5.27
CA PHE A 110 -4.05 7.31 -6.43
C PHE A 110 -5.03 8.26 -7.10
N ALA A 111 -4.70 8.74 -8.30
CA ALA A 111 -5.58 9.65 -9.03
C ALA A 111 -6.88 8.98 -9.45
N SER A 112 -6.82 7.71 -9.79
CA SER A 112 -7.97 6.93 -10.20
C SER A 112 -7.77 5.48 -9.81
N VAL A 113 -8.78 4.89 -9.17
CA VAL A 113 -8.85 3.48 -8.84
C VAL A 113 -10.01 2.89 -9.59
N GLU A 114 -9.73 1.88 -10.41
CA GLU A 114 -10.73 1.23 -11.24
C GLU A 114 -11.72 0.43 -10.41
N ALA A 115 -13.01 0.54 -10.75
CA ALA A 115 -14.06 -0.18 -10.05
C ALA A 115 -14.07 -1.67 -10.38
N GLY A 116 -14.41 -2.48 -9.39
CA GLY A 116 -14.69 -3.90 -9.58
C GLY A 116 -13.47 -4.80 -9.73
N THR A 117 -12.28 -4.25 -9.79
CA THR A 117 -11.03 -5.02 -9.87
C THR A 117 -10.17 -4.77 -8.65
N VAL A 118 -9.34 -5.75 -8.33
CA VAL A 118 -8.38 -5.61 -7.22
C VAL A 118 -7.24 -4.71 -7.63
N THR A 119 -6.96 -3.70 -6.82
CA THR A 119 -5.76 -2.88 -6.95
C THR A 119 -4.77 -3.30 -5.88
N ARG A 120 -3.55 -3.61 -6.28
CA ARG A 120 -2.47 -4.00 -5.36
C ARG A 120 -1.38 -2.95 -5.38
N LEU A 121 -1.11 -2.40 -4.21
CA LEU A 121 0.02 -1.51 -4.00
C LEU A 121 1.13 -2.29 -3.30
N SER A 122 2.32 -2.26 -3.87
CA SER A 122 3.53 -2.76 -3.23
C SER A 122 4.55 -1.64 -3.15
N VAL A 123 5.14 -1.47 -1.97
CA VAL A 123 6.25 -0.56 -1.77
C VAL A 123 7.49 -1.39 -1.53
N ARG A 124 8.50 -1.19 -2.35
CA ARG A 124 9.78 -1.91 -2.27
C ARG A 124 10.90 -0.93 -1.98
N LEU A 125 11.82 -1.38 -1.15
CA LEU A 125 12.97 -0.59 -0.72
C LEU A 125 14.25 -1.21 -1.24
N VAL A 126 15.18 -0.36 -1.62
CA VAL A 126 16.53 -0.76 -1.97
C VAL A 126 17.49 0.29 -1.44
N CYS A 127 18.63 -0.11 -0.93
CA CYS A 127 19.63 0.86 -0.51
C CYS A 127 21.02 0.51 -1.05
N ALA A 128 21.82 1.54 -1.19
CA ALA A 128 23.22 1.43 -1.57
C ALA A 128 24.07 2.06 -0.47
N GLY A 129 25.25 1.52 -0.25
CA GLY A 129 26.20 2.07 0.70
C GLY A 129 26.02 1.64 2.15
N GLY A 130 25.22 0.62 2.41
CA GLY A 130 25.02 0.09 3.74
C GLY A 130 23.76 -0.73 3.87
N THR A 131 23.26 -0.84 5.09
CA THR A 131 22.07 -1.63 5.42
C THR A 131 21.06 -0.76 6.17
N VAL A 132 19.79 -0.92 5.81
CA VAL A 132 18.66 -0.36 6.55
C VAL A 132 17.88 -1.51 7.16
N LYS A 133 17.59 -1.43 8.44
CA LYS A 133 16.75 -2.41 9.13
C LYS A 133 15.46 -1.77 9.62
N ILE A 134 14.39 -2.53 9.55
CA ILE A 134 13.08 -2.17 10.09
C ILE A 134 12.69 -3.27 11.06
N ALA A 135 12.50 -2.90 12.32
CA ALA A 135 12.08 -3.85 13.36
C ALA A 135 10.66 -4.37 13.08
N PRO A 136 10.28 -5.51 13.67
CA PRO A 136 8.88 -5.95 13.59
C PRO A 136 7.94 -4.82 14.03
N TYR A 137 6.86 -4.65 13.27
CA TYR A 137 5.86 -3.59 13.47
C TYR A 137 6.40 -2.16 13.32
N GLY A 138 7.58 -2.02 12.74
CA GLY A 138 8.16 -0.70 12.44
C GLY A 138 7.52 -0.01 11.24
N ILE A 139 6.72 -0.72 10.46
CA ILE A 139 5.95 -0.16 9.35
C ILE A 139 4.48 -0.04 9.77
N LYS A 140 3.93 1.16 9.59
CA LYS A 140 2.50 1.41 9.73
C LYS A 140 2.03 2.09 8.45
N ALA A 141 1.17 1.41 7.70
CA ALA A 141 0.71 1.88 6.42
C ALA A 141 -0.80 1.78 6.32
N THR A 142 -1.41 2.71 5.61
CA THR A 142 -2.84 2.72 5.33
C THR A 142 -3.12 3.14 3.90
N VAL A 143 -4.15 2.57 3.31
CA VAL A 143 -4.79 3.10 2.11
C VAL A 143 -6.19 3.52 2.49
N THR A 144 -6.53 4.76 2.23
CA THR A 144 -7.82 5.34 2.57
C THR A 144 -8.49 5.86 1.31
N GLY A 145 -9.77 5.60 1.15
CA GLY A 145 -10.53 6.09 0.01
C GLY A 145 -12.02 6.00 0.22
N GLN A 146 -12.75 6.71 -0.61
CA GLN A 146 -14.21 6.68 -0.62
C GLN A 146 -14.68 5.54 -1.53
N GLY A 147 -15.67 4.78 -1.08
CA GLY A 147 -16.25 3.70 -1.87
C GLY A 147 -15.34 2.50 -2.10
N MET A 148 -14.30 2.36 -1.30
CA MET A 148 -13.50 1.15 -1.31
C MET A 148 -14.18 0.11 -0.45
N ALA A 149 -14.35 -1.07 -1.02
CA ALA A 149 -14.93 -2.19 -0.30
C ALA A 149 -14.30 -3.48 -0.79
N SER A 150 -14.20 -4.43 0.10
CA SER A 150 -13.88 -5.80 -0.26
C SER A 150 -14.85 -6.68 0.52
N GLU A 151 -15.49 -7.61 -0.17
CA GLU A 151 -16.33 -8.61 0.48
C GLU A 151 -15.48 -9.54 1.33
N THR A 152 -14.24 -9.71 0.93
CA THR A 152 -13.27 -10.49 1.69
C THR A 152 -12.20 -9.51 2.18
N PRO A 153 -12.31 -9.02 3.42
CA PRO A 153 -11.29 -8.15 3.96
C PRO A 153 -9.94 -8.86 3.90
N TRP A 154 -8.98 -8.18 3.30
CA TRP A 154 -7.62 -8.68 3.27
C TRP A 154 -7.04 -8.62 4.68
N ASP A 155 -6.53 -9.74 5.17
CA ASP A 155 -5.96 -9.80 6.52
C ASP A 155 -4.53 -9.23 6.61
N GLY A 156 -3.98 -8.85 5.49
CA GLY A 156 -2.68 -8.20 5.44
C GLY A 156 -1.49 -9.12 5.49
N THR A 157 -1.70 -10.42 5.63
CA THR A 157 -0.57 -11.34 5.79
C THR A 157 -0.27 -12.15 4.53
N LEU A 158 -1.20 -12.99 4.11
CA LEU A 158 -0.91 -13.91 3.01
C LEU A 158 -0.75 -13.22 1.67
N GLU A 159 -1.67 -12.36 1.30
CA GLU A 159 -1.56 -11.62 0.03
C GLU A 159 -0.35 -10.69 0.01
N CYS A 160 -0.02 -10.11 1.14
CA CYS A 160 1.20 -9.35 1.28
C CYS A 160 2.41 -10.17 0.90
N GLU A 161 2.56 -11.33 1.52
CA GLU A 161 3.71 -12.21 1.28
C GLU A 161 3.72 -12.70 -0.17
N GLU A 162 2.59 -13.13 -0.70
CA GLU A 162 2.50 -13.57 -2.08
C GLU A 162 2.79 -12.46 -3.08
N THR A 163 2.28 -11.25 -2.82
CA THR A 163 2.53 -10.10 -3.67
C THR A 163 3.98 -9.67 -3.59
N LEU A 164 4.58 -9.79 -2.42
CA LEU A 164 5.93 -9.35 -2.14
C LEU A 164 6.99 -10.33 -2.61
N LEU A 165 6.64 -11.59 -2.78
CA LEU A 165 7.55 -12.67 -3.13
C LEU A 165 7.21 -13.26 -4.50
N PRO A 166 7.14 -12.44 -5.54
CA PRO A 166 6.83 -12.94 -6.88
C PRO A 166 7.96 -13.80 -7.44
#